data_ccfa9ed596dd3097b009579e28958759
#
_entry.id   ccfa9ed596dd3097b009579e28958759
#
_cell.length_a   1.000
_cell.length_b   1.000
_cell.length_c   1.000
_cell.angle_alpha   90.00
_cell.angle_beta   90.00
_cell.angle_gamma   90.00
#
_symmetry.space_group_name_H-M   'P 1'
#
loop_
_entity.id
_entity.type
_entity.pdbx_description
1 polymer ?
#
loop_
_entity_poly.entity_id
_entity_poly.type
_entity_poly.pdbx_seq_one_letter_code
_entity_poly.pdbx_strand_id
1 'polypeptide(L)'
;MFGMDPKKMQQMMKQLGMKMDNIPASQVIIKTDAGDIVVEEPQVVKTTMQGQIVFQVSGNVKEKSFSDEDVKLVMEQSGTTDKDQAAKALQEANGDVVKAIMKLKS
;
A
#
# COMPACT_ATOMS: atom_id res chain seq x y z
N MET A 1 26.89 -21.31 -6.75
CA MET A 1 26.26 -20.09 -6.39
C MET A 1 26.83 -18.92 -7.15
N PHE A 2 26.00 -18.10 -7.69
CA PHE A 2 26.40 -17.04 -8.61
C PHE A 2 26.29 -15.66 -7.98
N GLY A 3 26.39 -15.60 -6.67
CA GLY A 3 26.33 -14.32 -6.00
C GLY A 3 27.65 -13.58 -6.09
N MET A 4 27.58 -12.30 -6.37
CA MET A 4 28.74 -11.43 -6.25
C MET A 4 28.95 -11.09 -4.79
N ASP A 5 30.24 -10.85 -4.45
CA ASP A 5 30.57 -10.30 -3.15
C ASP A 5 29.79 -8.98 -2.95
N PRO A 6 29.10 -8.80 -1.82
CA PRO A 6 28.36 -7.56 -1.58
C PRO A 6 29.18 -6.29 -1.73
N LYS A 7 30.46 -6.35 -1.36
CA LYS A 7 31.35 -5.20 -1.53
C LYS A 7 31.59 -4.87 -2.99
N LYS A 8 31.75 -5.89 -3.83
CA LYS A 8 31.93 -5.69 -5.27
C LYS A 8 30.65 -5.13 -5.90
N MET A 9 29.49 -5.62 -5.47
CA MET A 9 28.22 -5.09 -5.95
C MET A 9 28.07 -3.62 -5.59
N GLN A 10 28.40 -3.23 -4.37
CA GLN A 10 28.34 -1.83 -3.96
C GLN A 10 29.28 -0.95 -4.76
N GLN A 11 30.48 -1.45 -5.04
CA GLN A 11 31.43 -0.69 -5.86
C GLN A 11 30.95 -0.52 -7.28
N MET A 12 30.37 -1.57 -7.87
CA MET A 12 29.80 -1.48 -9.19
C MET A 12 28.64 -0.50 -9.25
N MET A 13 27.77 -0.52 -8.23
CA MET A 13 26.66 0.40 -8.17
C MET A 13 27.13 1.85 -8.06
N LYS A 14 28.16 2.10 -7.25
CA LYS A 14 28.75 3.43 -7.15
C LYS A 14 29.31 3.91 -8.49
N GLN A 15 29.98 3.02 -9.21
CA GLN A 15 30.54 3.36 -10.52
C GLN A 15 29.46 3.71 -11.53
N LEU A 16 28.29 3.06 -11.41
CA LEU A 16 27.15 3.32 -12.29
C LEU A 16 26.29 4.48 -11.80
N GLY A 17 26.64 5.11 -10.69
CA GLY A 17 25.84 6.19 -10.12
C GLY A 17 24.55 5.70 -9.49
N MET A 18 24.52 4.44 -9.05
CA MET A 18 23.35 3.83 -8.44
C MET A 18 23.48 3.82 -6.93
N LYS A 19 22.36 4.04 -6.25
CA LYS A 19 22.27 3.92 -4.81
C LYS A 19 21.00 3.17 -4.48
N MET A 20 21.11 2.14 -3.62
CA MET A 20 19.98 1.37 -3.16
C MET A 20 19.82 1.54 -1.67
N ASP A 21 18.64 1.90 -1.24
CA ASP A 21 18.29 2.07 0.17
C ASP A 21 17.08 1.21 0.52
N ASN A 22 17.17 0.49 1.64
CA ASN A 22 16.01 -0.17 2.22
C ASN A 22 15.24 0.84 3.04
N ILE A 23 13.95 0.96 2.76
CA ILE A 23 13.09 1.87 3.49
C ILE A 23 12.27 1.06 4.48
N PRO A 24 12.46 1.24 5.80
CA PRO A 24 11.63 0.55 6.77
C PRO A 24 10.22 1.13 6.73
N ALA A 25 9.29 0.30 6.31
CA ALA A 25 7.88 0.69 6.22
C ALA A 25 7.04 -0.40 6.84
N SER A 26 6.00 0.01 7.58
CA SER A 26 5.05 -0.93 8.17
C SER A 26 3.98 -1.33 7.17
N GLN A 27 3.74 -0.49 6.18
CA GLN A 27 2.64 -0.68 5.24
C GLN A 27 2.86 0.23 4.03
N VAL A 28 2.46 -0.23 2.85
CA VAL A 28 2.43 0.61 1.65
C VAL A 28 1.00 0.61 1.12
N ILE A 29 0.51 1.79 0.81
CA ILE A 29 -0.83 1.95 0.24
C ILE A 29 -0.69 2.58 -1.14
N ILE A 30 -1.24 1.88 -2.14
CA ILE A 30 -1.29 2.40 -3.51
C ILE A 30 -2.74 2.77 -3.79
N LYS A 31 -2.99 4.05 -4.00
CA LYS A 31 -4.34 4.55 -4.25
C LYS A 31 -4.62 4.46 -5.75
N THR A 32 -5.72 3.79 -6.08
CA THR A 32 -6.16 3.65 -7.47
C THR A 32 -7.61 4.07 -7.59
N ASP A 33 -8.07 4.26 -8.83
CA ASP A 33 -9.47 4.62 -9.07
C ASP A 33 -10.42 3.51 -8.65
N ALA A 34 -9.96 2.26 -8.64
CA ALA A 34 -10.78 1.10 -8.27
C ALA A 34 -10.73 0.77 -6.78
N GLY A 35 -9.93 1.49 -5.99
CA GLY A 35 -9.75 1.23 -4.57
C GLY A 35 -8.28 1.23 -4.17
N ASP A 36 -8.00 0.77 -2.98
CA ASP A 36 -6.65 0.78 -2.44
C ASP A 36 -6.00 -0.60 -2.54
N ILE A 37 -4.74 -0.61 -2.97
CA ILE A 37 -3.90 -1.79 -2.88
C ILE A 37 -3.02 -1.60 -1.65
N VAL A 38 -3.14 -2.51 -0.69
CA VAL A 38 -2.38 -2.42 0.56
C VAL A 38 -1.35 -3.53 0.58
N VAL A 39 -0.09 -3.17 0.82
CA VAL A 39 0.99 -4.13 0.98
C VAL A 39 1.36 -4.17 2.45
N GLU A 40 1.14 -5.30 3.09
CA GLU A 40 1.46 -5.52 4.50
C GLU A 40 2.81 -6.20 4.63
N GLU A 41 3.54 -5.84 5.69
CA GLU A 41 4.91 -6.34 5.93
C GLU A 41 5.76 -6.18 4.67
N PRO A 42 5.82 -4.96 4.10
CA PRO A 42 6.46 -4.78 2.81
C PRO A 42 7.98 -4.74 2.94
N GLN A 43 8.63 -5.17 1.86
CA GLN A 43 10.01 -4.81 1.61
C GLN A 43 10.02 -3.70 0.57
N VAL A 44 10.56 -2.55 0.96
CA VAL A 44 10.61 -1.39 0.08
C VAL A 44 12.06 -1.04 -0.18
N VAL A 45 12.43 -1.02 -1.45
CA VAL A 45 13.77 -0.66 -1.87
C VAL A 45 13.67 0.57 -2.75
N LYS A 46 14.42 1.59 -2.38
CA LYS A 46 14.54 2.81 -3.17
C LYS A 46 15.85 2.74 -3.95
N THR A 47 15.76 2.78 -5.26
CA THR A 47 16.94 2.79 -6.14
C THR A 47 17.03 4.15 -6.78
N THR A 48 18.17 4.83 -6.59
CA THR A 48 18.47 6.10 -7.22
C THR A 48 19.50 5.84 -8.31
N MET A 49 19.20 6.26 -9.53
CA MET A 49 20.09 6.07 -10.68
C MET A 49 19.97 7.27 -11.59
N GLN A 50 21.09 7.99 -11.76
CA GLN A 50 21.18 9.11 -12.70
C GLN A 50 20.02 10.10 -12.57
N GLY A 51 19.67 10.45 -11.34
CA GLY A 51 18.58 11.40 -11.06
C GLY A 51 17.19 10.80 -11.08
N GLN A 52 17.06 9.53 -11.43
CA GLN A 52 15.76 8.84 -11.37
C GLN A 52 15.65 8.03 -10.08
N ILE A 53 14.45 8.05 -9.51
CA ILE A 53 14.16 7.30 -8.29
C ILE A 53 13.13 6.24 -8.64
N VAL A 54 13.45 4.99 -8.31
CA VAL A 54 12.54 3.85 -8.51
C VAL A 54 12.28 3.21 -7.15
N PHE A 55 11.03 2.94 -6.86
CA PHE A 55 10.65 2.19 -5.67
C PHE A 55 10.21 0.79 -6.06
N GLN A 56 10.78 -0.21 -5.41
CA GLN A 56 10.36 -1.60 -5.56
C GLN A 56 9.70 -2.03 -4.28
N VAL A 57 8.46 -2.48 -4.37
CA VAL A 57 7.66 -2.88 -3.21
C VAL A 57 7.25 -4.33 -3.38
N SER A 58 7.49 -5.13 -2.35
CA SER A 58 7.03 -6.51 -2.30
C SER A 58 6.49 -6.80 -0.90
N GLY A 59 5.64 -7.81 -0.78
CA GLY A 59 5.04 -8.17 0.49
C GLY A 59 3.69 -8.82 0.30
N ASN A 60 2.88 -8.84 1.36
CA ASN A 60 1.52 -9.38 1.30
C ASN A 60 0.59 -8.34 0.71
N VAL A 61 0.08 -8.62 -0.49
CA VAL A 61 -0.75 -7.67 -1.23
C VAL A 61 -2.22 -7.96 -0.97
N LYS A 62 -2.96 -6.92 -0.58
CA LYS A 62 -4.41 -6.99 -0.42
C LYS A 62 -5.04 -5.88 -1.25
N GLU A 63 -5.95 -6.24 -2.13
CA GLU A 63 -6.67 -5.28 -2.94
C GLU A 63 -8.03 -5.00 -2.32
N LYS A 64 -8.35 -3.72 -2.15
CA LYS A 64 -9.62 -3.28 -1.61
C LYS A 64 -10.37 -2.51 -2.68
N SER A 65 -11.68 -2.74 -2.78
CA SER A 65 -12.54 -2.02 -3.72
C SER A 65 -12.97 -0.64 -3.19
N PHE A 66 -12.35 -0.18 -2.09
CA PHE A 66 -12.70 1.09 -1.46
C PHE A 66 -11.43 1.75 -0.89
N SER A 67 -11.50 3.05 -0.67
CA SER A 67 -10.39 3.83 -0.12
C SER A 67 -10.64 4.17 1.35
N ASP A 68 -9.62 4.76 2.01
CA ASP A 68 -9.78 5.26 3.37
C ASP A 68 -10.81 6.39 3.43
N GLU A 69 -10.91 7.20 2.38
CA GLU A 69 -11.92 8.25 2.29
C GLU A 69 -13.33 7.66 2.29
N ASP A 70 -13.52 6.53 1.60
CA ASP A 70 -14.80 5.81 1.61
C ASP A 70 -15.15 5.32 3.00
N VAL A 71 -14.17 4.80 3.74
CA VAL A 71 -14.39 4.35 5.13
C VAL A 71 -14.84 5.51 6.00
N LYS A 72 -14.18 6.65 5.89
CA LYS A 72 -14.55 7.84 6.65
C LYS A 72 -15.96 8.30 6.32
N LEU A 73 -16.31 8.30 5.04
CA LEU A 73 -17.65 8.70 4.60
C LEU A 73 -18.73 7.77 5.19
N VAL A 74 -18.48 6.47 5.17
CA VAL A 74 -19.39 5.49 5.75
C VAL A 74 -19.54 5.73 7.25
N MET A 75 -18.44 5.98 7.94
CA MET A 75 -18.50 6.27 9.40
C MET A 75 -19.32 7.52 9.68
N GLU A 76 -19.12 8.59 8.93
CA GLU A 76 -19.83 9.84 9.11
C GLU A 76 -21.33 9.67 8.85
N GLN A 77 -21.69 9.02 7.77
CA GLN A 77 -23.06 8.91 7.33
C GLN A 77 -23.85 7.87 8.11
N SER A 78 -23.18 6.83 8.61
CA SER A 78 -23.84 5.78 9.39
C SER A 78 -23.85 6.06 10.89
N GLY A 79 -22.97 6.95 11.34
CA GLY A 79 -22.83 7.25 12.77
C GLY A 79 -21.96 6.26 13.53
N THR A 80 -21.41 5.25 12.88
CA THR A 80 -20.51 4.32 13.57
C THR A 80 -19.16 4.96 13.83
N THR A 81 -18.60 4.68 14.99
CA THR A 81 -17.25 5.11 15.36
C THR A 81 -16.22 3.99 15.18
N ASP A 82 -16.69 2.80 14.79
CA ASP A 82 -15.82 1.63 14.61
C ASP A 82 -15.36 1.57 13.15
N LYS A 83 -14.09 1.90 12.93
CA LYS A 83 -13.49 1.89 11.60
C LYS A 83 -13.52 0.50 10.97
N ASP A 84 -13.28 -0.54 11.76
CA ASP A 84 -13.27 -1.91 11.24
C ASP A 84 -14.66 -2.33 10.79
N GLN A 85 -15.69 -1.90 11.50
CA GLN A 85 -17.08 -2.19 11.14
C GLN A 85 -17.43 -1.50 9.81
N ALA A 86 -17.02 -0.26 9.64
CA ALA A 86 -17.25 0.48 8.39
C ALA A 86 -16.51 -0.18 7.23
N ALA A 87 -15.27 -0.55 7.43
CA ALA A 87 -14.47 -1.22 6.39
C ALA A 87 -15.08 -2.57 6.01
N LYS A 88 -15.55 -3.33 6.98
CA LYS A 88 -16.19 -4.62 6.74
C LYS A 88 -17.46 -4.45 5.92
N ALA A 89 -18.26 -3.45 6.25
CA ALA A 89 -19.49 -3.16 5.52
C ALA A 89 -19.18 -2.80 4.05
N LEU A 90 -18.14 -2.00 3.84
CA LEU A 90 -17.70 -1.64 2.49
C LEU A 90 -17.22 -2.86 1.72
N GLN A 91 -16.49 -3.74 2.36
CA GLN A 91 -16.01 -4.95 1.72
C GLN A 91 -17.16 -5.86 1.30
N GLU A 92 -18.14 -6.03 2.18
CA GLU A 92 -19.33 -6.82 1.87
C GLU A 92 -20.19 -6.18 0.78
N ALA A 93 -20.15 -4.86 0.68
CA ALA A 93 -20.88 -4.11 -0.35
C ALA A 93 -20.07 -3.91 -1.63
N ASN A 94 -18.91 -4.56 -1.75
CA ASN A 94 -18.02 -4.43 -2.91
C ASN A 94 -17.66 -2.98 -3.24
N GLY A 95 -17.45 -2.17 -2.20
CA GLY A 95 -17.06 -0.77 -2.35
C GLY A 95 -18.21 0.20 -2.54
N ASP A 96 -19.46 -0.28 -2.51
CA ASP A 96 -20.63 0.60 -2.65
C ASP A 96 -20.89 1.29 -1.32
N VAL A 97 -20.61 2.59 -1.26
CA VAL A 97 -20.73 3.39 -0.05
C VAL A 97 -22.18 3.43 0.45
N VAL A 98 -23.13 3.60 -0.47
CA VAL A 98 -24.56 3.69 -0.11
C VAL A 98 -25.03 2.38 0.52
N LYS A 99 -24.70 1.26 -0.08
CA LYS A 99 -25.07 -0.05 0.46
C LYS A 99 -24.42 -0.30 1.82
N ALA A 100 -23.15 0.11 1.97
CA ALA A 100 -22.47 -0.05 3.26
C ALA A 100 -23.13 0.77 4.36
N ILE A 101 -23.53 2.00 4.05
CA ILE A 101 -24.24 2.86 5.00
C ILE A 101 -25.58 2.23 5.39
N MET A 102 -26.32 1.75 4.42
CA MET A 102 -27.61 1.12 4.68
C MET A 102 -27.48 -0.12 5.56
N LYS A 103 -26.44 -0.93 5.33
CA LYS A 103 -26.16 -2.10 6.17
C LYS A 103 -25.96 -1.72 7.63
N LEU A 104 -25.23 -0.64 7.88
CA LEU A 104 -24.90 -0.23 9.23
C LEU A 104 -26.06 0.46 9.93
N LYS A 105 -27.01 1.00 9.18
CA LYS A 105 -28.19 1.66 9.75
C LYS A 105 -29.36 0.73 9.98
N SER A 106 -29.35 -0.43 9.37
CA SER A 106 -30.46 -1.38 9.51
C SER A 106 -30.41 -2.22 10.77
#